data_d69b954d2abfee79c5d8407ee0f8566c
#
_entry.id   d69b954d2abfee79c5d8407ee0f8566c
#
_cell.length_a   1.000
_cell.length_b   1.000
_cell.length_c   1.000
_cell.angle_alpha   90.00
_cell.angle_beta   90.00
_cell.angle_gamma   90.00
#
_symmetry.space_group_name_H-M   'P 1'
#
loop_
_entity.id
_entity.type
_entity.pdbx_description
1 polymer ?
#
loop_
_entity_poly.entity_id
_entity_poly.type
_entity_poly.pdbx_seq_one_letter_code
_entity_poly.pdbx_strand_id
1 'polypeptide(L)'
;KDRHHATGIRLRPGRARRTHGVCILLIAIDELIDWPLLLLGNRDEFHARPSTPAQPWAGAPDCLGGLDQVGGGSWLAQRNDGRFAAVTNLRSGMPAQAPRSRGHLVREFVIGSQSATEFADEVIRHIDEYGPFNLVFGDGSAVWAIDGHGETLQRLRSGVHVVSNGPLDCNWPKVRRLRERFEQAIRSGQRDDASLLGLLADETQPDPQSLPDTGVGPQRERTLAPIFIRGEHYGTRASTLVMHHEDGSVLFRERSFSAAASNSDEVAWRCLAIHGEWQLE
;
A
#
# COMPACT_ATOMS: atom_id res chain seq x y z
N LYS A 1 -31.62 30.17 -49.35
CA LYS A 1 -32.08 29.50 -48.13
C LYS A 1 -31.18 28.29 -47.93
N ASP A 2 -30.00 28.54 -47.42
CA ASP A 2 -29.00 27.52 -47.14
C ASP A 2 -29.02 27.21 -45.61
N ARG A 3 -29.33 25.99 -45.29
CA ARG A 3 -29.25 25.48 -43.91
C ARG A 3 -27.89 24.82 -43.74
N HIS A 4 -26.98 25.45 -43.05
CA HIS A 4 -25.76 24.83 -42.56
C HIS A 4 -26.09 23.85 -41.46
N HIS A 5 -25.88 22.55 -41.72
CA HIS A 5 -25.86 21.51 -40.68
C HIS A 5 -24.47 21.52 -40.02
N ALA A 6 -24.41 22.01 -38.81
CA ALA A 6 -23.23 21.85 -37.96
C ALA A 6 -23.23 20.43 -37.38
N THR A 7 -22.40 19.55 -37.88
CA THR A 7 -22.10 18.23 -37.34
C THR A 7 -21.21 18.40 -36.11
N GLY A 8 -21.84 18.41 -34.95
CA GLY A 8 -21.12 18.37 -33.67
C GLY A 8 -20.46 17.00 -33.48
N ILE A 9 -19.14 16.96 -33.58
CA ILE A 9 -18.33 15.79 -33.19
C ILE A 9 -18.43 15.67 -31.68
N ARG A 10 -19.22 14.70 -31.19
CA ARG A 10 -19.18 14.27 -29.79
C ARG A 10 -17.86 13.53 -29.56
N LEU A 11 -16.91 14.18 -28.93
CA LEU A 11 -15.73 13.50 -28.37
C LEU A 11 -16.24 12.51 -27.32
N ARG A 12 -16.09 11.23 -27.61
CA ARG A 12 -16.28 10.17 -26.60
C ARG A 12 -15.27 10.42 -25.48
N PRO A 13 -15.67 10.41 -24.20
CA PRO A 13 -14.70 10.51 -23.10
C PRO A 13 -13.72 9.33 -23.28
N GLY A 14 -12.46 9.67 -23.49
CA GLY A 14 -11.38 8.69 -23.61
C GLY A 14 -11.43 7.78 -22.39
N ARG A 15 -11.42 6.46 -22.61
CA ARG A 15 -11.22 5.45 -21.55
C ARG A 15 -9.96 5.89 -20.79
N ALA A 16 -10.14 6.32 -19.55
CA ALA A 16 -9.02 6.61 -18.66
C ALA A 16 -8.09 5.40 -18.70
N ARG A 17 -6.87 5.60 -19.19
CA ARG A 17 -5.85 4.57 -19.21
C ARG A 17 -5.62 4.19 -17.75
N ARG A 18 -6.05 2.99 -17.36
CA ARG A 18 -5.78 2.44 -16.04
C ARG A 18 -4.26 2.30 -15.91
N THR A 19 -3.62 3.27 -15.32
CA THR A 19 -2.23 3.14 -14.90
C THR A 19 -2.26 2.49 -13.52
N HIS A 20 -1.25 1.67 -13.24
CA HIS A 20 -1.16 0.95 -11.97
C HIS A 20 -0.76 1.93 -10.87
N GLY A 21 -1.44 1.88 -9.73
CA GLY A 21 -1.03 2.54 -8.51
C GLY A 21 0.40 2.10 -8.15
N VAL A 22 1.21 3.04 -7.70
CA VAL A 22 2.55 2.79 -7.20
C VAL A 22 2.45 2.90 -5.69
N CYS A 23 2.99 1.93 -4.96
CA CYS A 23 3.01 1.93 -3.50
C CYS A 23 4.43 1.62 -3.02
N ILE A 24 4.68 1.93 -1.78
CA ILE A 24 5.86 1.45 -1.07
C ILE A 24 5.42 1.03 0.33
N LEU A 25 5.94 -0.08 0.82
CA LEU A 25 5.67 -0.61 2.16
C LEU A 25 6.98 -1.09 2.79
N LEU A 26 7.27 -0.60 3.97
CA LEU A 26 8.29 -1.11 4.86
C LEU A 26 7.62 -1.98 5.92
N ILE A 27 8.24 -3.11 6.21
CA ILE A 27 7.84 -4.07 7.23
C ILE A 27 9.05 -4.24 8.17
N ALA A 28 8.93 -3.86 9.43
CA ALA A 28 9.94 -4.09 10.45
C ALA A 28 9.44 -5.15 11.43
N ILE A 29 10.20 -6.22 11.58
CA ILE A 29 9.88 -7.35 12.43
C ILE A 29 10.97 -7.44 13.50
N ASP A 30 10.58 -7.33 14.78
CA ASP A 30 11.45 -7.37 15.98
C ASP A 30 12.55 -6.27 15.98
N GLU A 31 12.30 -5.14 15.33
CA GLU A 31 13.25 -4.01 15.24
C GLU A 31 13.02 -2.92 16.29
N LEU A 32 11.88 -2.91 16.95
CA LEU A 32 11.52 -1.98 18.02
C LEU A 32 11.19 -2.74 19.30
N ILE A 33 11.68 -2.23 20.43
CA ILE A 33 11.32 -2.74 21.75
C ILE A 33 9.81 -2.55 21.92
N ASP A 34 9.13 -3.55 22.46
CA ASP A 34 7.69 -3.62 22.75
C ASP A 34 6.78 -3.63 21.51
N TRP A 35 7.36 -3.45 20.30
CA TRP A 35 6.62 -3.42 19.03
C TRP A 35 7.17 -4.45 18.03
N PRO A 36 6.78 -5.73 18.17
CA PRO A 36 7.31 -6.81 17.32
C PRO A 36 7.00 -6.67 15.83
N LEU A 37 5.98 -5.88 15.47
CA LEU A 37 5.65 -5.62 14.08
C LEU A 37 5.31 -4.15 13.85
N LEU A 38 5.94 -3.58 12.82
CA LEU A 38 5.61 -2.26 12.28
C LEU A 38 5.47 -2.34 10.76
N LEU A 39 4.40 -1.72 10.25
CA LEU A 39 4.17 -1.50 8.82
C LEU A 39 4.14 0.01 8.56
N LEU A 40 4.85 0.45 7.54
CA LEU A 40 4.92 1.86 7.17
C LEU A 40 4.87 1.98 5.64
N GLY A 41 3.81 2.61 5.09
CA GLY A 41 3.63 2.61 3.66
C GLY A 41 2.86 3.78 3.06
N ASN A 42 3.16 4.09 1.80
CA ASN A 42 2.42 5.02 0.98
C ASN A 42 1.55 4.29 -0.04
N ARG A 43 0.33 4.77 -0.21
CA ARG A 43 -0.52 4.47 -1.35
C ARG A 43 -0.44 5.60 -2.36
N ASP A 44 0.05 5.30 -3.55
CA ASP A 44 0.09 6.25 -4.66
C ASP A 44 -0.97 5.89 -5.70
N GLU A 45 -1.80 6.86 -6.07
CA GLU A 45 -2.93 6.62 -6.97
C GLU A 45 -3.39 7.93 -7.66
N PHE A 46 -4.22 7.83 -8.67
CA PHE A 46 -4.88 8.99 -9.26
C PHE A 46 -5.77 9.69 -8.23
N HIS A 47 -5.67 11.02 -8.17
CA HIS A 47 -6.49 11.83 -7.28
C HIS A 47 -7.99 11.70 -7.60
N ALA A 48 -8.34 11.50 -8.87
CA ALA A 48 -9.71 11.28 -9.30
C ALA A 48 -10.30 9.90 -8.93
N ARG A 49 -9.46 8.96 -8.39
CA ARG A 49 -9.96 7.64 -7.97
C ARG A 49 -10.60 7.73 -6.58
N PRO A 50 -11.91 7.51 -6.46
CA PRO A 50 -12.59 7.63 -5.17
C PRO A 50 -12.14 6.52 -4.21
N SER A 51 -11.80 6.93 -2.99
CA SER A 51 -11.45 6.05 -1.87
C SER A 51 -11.87 6.68 -0.57
N THR A 52 -12.15 5.88 0.45
CA THR A 52 -12.38 6.36 1.82
C THR A 52 -11.07 6.28 2.61
N PRO A 53 -10.84 7.22 3.55
CA PRO A 53 -9.80 7.08 4.56
C PRO A 53 -9.98 5.82 5.41
N ALA A 54 -8.94 5.47 6.17
CA ALA A 54 -8.99 4.36 7.11
C ALA A 54 -10.09 4.55 8.15
N GLN A 55 -10.94 3.53 8.27
CA GLN A 55 -12.03 3.46 9.26
C GLN A 55 -12.44 1.99 9.47
N PRO A 56 -13.11 1.66 10.57
CA PRO A 56 -13.75 0.35 10.72
C PRO A 56 -14.74 0.09 9.60
N TRP A 57 -14.76 -1.14 9.07
CA TRP A 57 -15.58 -1.45 7.90
C TRP A 57 -17.04 -1.74 8.28
N ALA A 58 -17.97 -1.16 7.55
CA ALA A 58 -19.38 -1.52 7.68
C ALA A 58 -19.57 -3.02 7.37
N GLY A 59 -20.14 -3.78 8.31
CA GLY A 59 -20.31 -5.24 8.21
C GLY A 59 -19.12 -6.10 8.60
N ALA A 60 -17.97 -5.50 8.95
CA ALA A 60 -16.82 -6.16 9.55
C ALA A 60 -16.07 -5.16 10.49
N PRO A 61 -16.69 -4.73 11.59
CA PRO A 61 -16.18 -3.65 12.44
C PRO A 61 -14.84 -3.98 13.11
N ASP A 62 -14.48 -5.24 13.20
CA ASP A 62 -13.18 -5.71 13.66
C ASP A 62 -12.03 -5.37 12.66
N CYS A 63 -12.38 -5.11 11.41
CA CYS A 63 -11.44 -4.79 10.34
C CYS A 63 -11.41 -3.29 10.09
N LEU A 64 -10.19 -2.74 9.95
CA LEU A 64 -9.92 -1.33 9.75
C LEU A 64 -8.98 -1.13 8.55
N GLY A 65 -9.28 -0.14 7.73
CA GLY A 65 -8.46 0.25 6.59
C GLY A 65 -9.23 1.14 5.62
N GLY A 66 -8.51 1.78 4.71
CA GLY A 66 -9.14 2.55 3.64
C GLY A 66 -9.74 1.64 2.57
N LEU A 67 -10.80 2.11 1.90
CA LEU A 67 -11.47 1.35 0.84
C LEU A 67 -11.33 2.04 -0.52
N ASP A 68 -10.96 1.27 -1.52
CA ASP A 68 -11.02 1.64 -2.93
C ASP A 68 -12.45 1.46 -3.46
N GLN A 69 -13.17 2.56 -3.66
CA GLN A 69 -14.57 2.51 -4.07
C GLN A 69 -14.79 2.02 -5.51
N VAL A 70 -13.73 2.01 -6.33
CA VAL A 70 -13.80 1.49 -7.70
C VAL A 70 -13.52 -0.01 -7.75
N GLY A 71 -12.50 -0.46 -7.00
CA GLY A 71 -12.08 -1.85 -6.97
C GLY A 71 -12.80 -2.70 -5.93
N GLY A 72 -13.48 -2.09 -4.96
CA GLY A 72 -14.23 -2.78 -3.89
C GLY A 72 -13.35 -3.47 -2.83
N GLY A 73 -12.04 -3.18 -2.80
CA GLY A 73 -11.08 -3.76 -1.88
C GLY A 73 -10.27 -2.70 -1.12
N SER A 74 -9.15 -3.11 -0.53
CA SER A 74 -8.24 -2.26 0.21
C SER A 74 -6.80 -2.42 -0.30
N TRP A 75 -5.93 -1.47 0.06
CA TRP A 75 -4.49 -1.55 -0.20
C TRP A 75 -3.69 -1.98 1.02
N LEU A 76 -4.17 -1.67 2.22
CA LEU A 76 -3.68 -2.09 3.52
C LEU A 76 -4.85 -2.11 4.49
N ALA A 77 -4.98 -3.20 5.22
CA ALA A 77 -6.00 -3.35 6.25
C ALA A 77 -5.49 -4.20 7.41
N GLN A 78 -6.09 -3.95 8.56
CA GLN A 78 -5.76 -4.55 9.84
C GLN A 78 -7.04 -5.05 10.51
N ARG A 79 -7.00 -6.24 11.13
CA ARG A 79 -8.03 -6.74 12.04
C ARG A 79 -7.53 -6.66 13.50
N ASN A 80 -8.45 -6.52 14.43
CA ASN A 80 -8.16 -6.34 15.85
C ASN A 80 -7.55 -7.56 16.56
N ASP A 81 -7.39 -8.68 15.87
CA ASP A 81 -6.71 -9.89 16.35
C ASP A 81 -5.24 -9.99 15.87
N GLY A 82 -4.71 -8.94 15.28
CA GLY A 82 -3.36 -8.93 14.73
C GLY A 82 -3.26 -9.34 13.26
N ARG A 83 -4.38 -9.73 12.63
CA ARG A 83 -4.41 -10.12 11.22
C ARG A 83 -4.35 -8.89 10.31
N PHE A 84 -3.45 -8.88 9.33
CA PHE A 84 -3.28 -7.77 8.41
C PHE A 84 -2.93 -8.25 7.00
N ALA A 85 -3.18 -7.41 6.01
CA ALA A 85 -2.67 -7.59 4.66
C ALA A 85 -2.44 -6.25 3.97
N ALA A 86 -1.44 -6.22 3.09
CA ALA A 86 -1.13 -5.08 2.22
C ALA A 86 -0.72 -5.56 0.83
N VAL A 87 -1.14 -4.83 -0.20
CA VAL A 87 -0.85 -5.17 -1.59
C VAL A 87 -0.20 -4.01 -2.33
N THR A 88 0.87 -4.29 -3.07
CA THR A 88 1.44 -3.37 -4.03
C THR A 88 1.34 -3.93 -5.44
N ASN A 89 1.27 -3.06 -6.43
CA ASN A 89 1.28 -3.48 -7.83
C ASN A 89 2.70 -3.76 -8.28
N LEU A 90 2.93 -4.83 -9.02
CA LEU A 90 4.18 -4.97 -9.78
C LEU A 90 4.12 -4.11 -11.03
N ARG A 91 5.21 -3.41 -11.33
CA ARG A 91 5.36 -2.56 -12.51
C ARG A 91 5.97 -3.38 -13.65
N SER A 92 5.16 -3.66 -14.65
CA SER A 92 5.54 -4.50 -15.79
C SER A 92 5.01 -3.92 -17.09
N GLY A 93 5.48 -2.73 -17.48
CA GLY A 93 5.20 -2.10 -18.78
C GLY A 93 3.72 -1.88 -19.11
N MET A 94 3.02 -2.91 -19.54
CA MET A 94 1.61 -2.83 -19.97
C MET A 94 0.65 -3.21 -18.85
N PRO A 95 -0.44 -2.44 -18.68
CA PRO A 95 -1.48 -2.80 -17.72
C PRO A 95 -2.20 -4.06 -18.17
N ALA A 96 -2.04 -5.17 -17.44
CA ALA A 96 -2.86 -6.35 -17.65
C ALA A 96 -4.30 -6.05 -17.19
N GLN A 97 -5.29 -6.35 -18.04
CA GLN A 97 -6.67 -6.47 -17.60
C GLN A 97 -6.78 -7.81 -16.87
N ALA A 98 -7.09 -7.73 -15.58
CA ALA A 98 -7.32 -8.92 -14.78
C ALA A 98 -8.79 -9.00 -14.35
N PRO A 99 -9.37 -10.19 -14.23
CA PRO A 99 -10.76 -10.39 -13.80
C PRO A 99 -11.04 -9.82 -12.41
N ARG A 100 -10.08 -9.95 -11.48
CA ARG A 100 -10.21 -9.58 -10.08
C ARG A 100 -9.30 -8.40 -9.70
N SER A 101 -9.79 -7.55 -8.79
CA SER A 101 -9.00 -6.49 -8.18
C SER A 101 -8.05 -7.07 -7.13
N ARG A 102 -6.78 -6.68 -7.15
CA ARG A 102 -5.79 -7.04 -6.11
C ARG A 102 -6.18 -6.62 -4.71
N GLY A 103 -6.95 -5.54 -4.58
CA GLY A 103 -7.49 -5.11 -3.29
C GLY A 103 -8.46 -6.11 -2.65
N HIS A 104 -9.01 -7.05 -3.42
CA HIS A 104 -9.81 -8.15 -2.88
C HIS A 104 -8.94 -9.11 -2.05
N LEU A 105 -7.68 -9.36 -2.45
CA LEU A 105 -6.74 -10.19 -1.66
C LEU A 105 -6.59 -9.68 -0.23
N VAL A 106 -6.42 -8.36 -0.07
CA VAL A 106 -6.33 -7.72 1.24
C VAL A 106 -7.62 -7.94 2.03
N ARG A 107 -8.76 -7.66 1.41
CA ARG A 107 -10.06 -7.76 2.07
C ARG A 107 -10.42 -9.19 2.45
N GLU A 108 -10.22 -10.13 1.55
CA GLU A 108 -10.54 -11.55 1.75
C GLU A 108 -9.69 -12.15 2.87
N PHE A 109 -8.38 -11.83 2.91
CA PHE A 109 -7.54 -12.30 3.99
C PHE A 109 -7.95 -11.72 5.34
N VAL A 110 -8.15 -10.40 5.43
CA VAL A 110 -8.41 -9.74 6.71
C VAL A 110 -9.78 -10.13 7.29
N ILE A 111 -10.81 -10.28 6.47
CA ILE A 111 -12.14 -10.74 6.90
C ILE A 111 -12.16 -12.25 7.15
N GLY A 112 -11.36 -13.02 6.41
CA GLY A 112 -11.37 -14.47 6.45
C GLY A 112 -10.87 -15.07 7.75
N SER A 113 -11.01 -16.39 7.86
CA SER A 113 -10.55 -17.19 9.01
C SER A 113 -9.49 -18.24 8.63
N GLN A 114 -9.11 -18.33 7.35
CA GLN A 114 -8.06 -19.23 6.89
C GLN A 114 -6.72 -18.88 7.55
N SER A 115 -5.89 -19.87 7.80
CA SER A 115 -4.49 -19.63 8.16
C SER A 115 -3.76 -18.92 7.02
N ALA A 116 -2.63 -18.28 7.33
CA ALA A 116 -1.83 -17.60 6.31
C ALA A 116 -1.36 -18.55 5.20
N THR A 117 -1.04 -19.81 5.54
CA THR A 117 -0.61 -20.82 4.56
C THR A 117 -1.75 -21.28 3.66
N GLU A 118 -2.92 -21.57 4.20
CA GLU A 118 -4.11 -21.94 3.42
C GLU A 118 -4.51 -20.83 2.44
N PHE A 119 -4.48 -19.58 2.91
CA PHE A 119 -4.76 -18.43 2.06
C PHE A 119 -3.71 -18.28 0.96
N ALA A 120 -2.42 -18.48 1.27
CA ALA A 120 -1.36 -18.43 0.28
C ALA A 120 -1.55 -19.47 -0.83
N ASP A 121 -1.88 -20.71 -0.46
CA ASP A 121 -2.15 -21.78 -1.41
C ASP A 121 -3.35 -21.47 -2.32
N GLU A 122 -4.38 -20.80 -1.78
CA GLU A 122 -5.52 -20.35 -2.56
C GLU A 122 -5.14 -19.23 -3.53
N VAL A 123 -4.40 -18.24 -3.07
CA VAL A 123 -3.93 -17.13 -3.90
C VAL A 123 -3.07 -17.64 -5.06
N ILE A 124 -2.13 -18.56 -4.80
CA ILE A 124 -1.25 -19.14 -5.82
C ILE A 124 -2.06 -19.91 -6.86
N ARG A 125 -3.05 -20.68 -6.45
CA ARG A 125 -3.91 -21.43 -7.40
C ARG A 125 -4.75 -20.53 -8.33
N HIS A 126 -5.02 -19.28 -7.92
CA HIS A 126 -5.84 -18.31 -8.64
C HIS A 126 -5.06 -17.08 -9.09
N ILE A 127 -3.74 -17.18 -9.15
CA ILE A 127 -2.86 -16.02 -9.36
C ILE A 127 -3.11 -15.31 -10.69
N ASP A 128 -3.48 -16.05 -11.72
CA ASP A 128 -3.79 -15.54 -13.07
C ASP A 128 -5.08 -14.69 -13.12
N GLU A 129 -5.93 -14.76 -12.09
CA GLU A 129 -7.12 -13.93 -11.99
C GLU A 129 -6.78 -12.47 -11.62
N TYR A 130 -5.56 -12.21 -11.17
CA TYR A 130 -5.09 -10.90 -10.74
C TYR A 130 -4.02 -10.35 -11.69
N GLY A 131 -3.96 -9.03 -11.83
CA GLY A 131 -2.78 -8.40 -12.43
C GLY A 131 -1.58 -8.54 -11.49
N PRO A 132 -0.33 -8.44 -11.99
CA PRO A 132 0.88 -8.64 -11.19
C PRO A 132 0.89 -7.80 -9.90
N PHE A 133 1.28 -8.41 -8.77
CA PHE A 133 1.23 -7.81 -7.44
C PHE A 133 2.35 -8.35 -6.53
N ASN A 134 2.62 -7.63 -5.45
CA ASN A 134 3.21 -8.19 -4.23
C ASN A 134 2.15 -8.13 -3.13
N LEU A 135 2.02 -9.20 -2.36
CA LEU A 135 1.13 -9.27 -1.20
C LEU A 135 1.96 -9.58 0.04
N VAL A 136 1.82 -8.75 1.07
CA VAL A 136 2.37 -8.98 2.40
C VAL A 136 1.22 -9.16 3.36
N PHE A 137 1.24 -10.21 4.17
CA PHE A 137 0.13 -10.53 5.08
C PHE A 137 0.62 -11.32 6.28
N GLY A 138 -0.14 -11.28 7.36
CA GLY A 138 0.17 -12.00 8.59
C GLY A 138 -1.07 -12.20 9.44
N ASP A 139 -1.04 -13.24 10.27
CA ASP A 139 -2.13 -13.67 11.14
C ASP A 139 -1.79 -13.49 12.65
N GLY A 140 -0.79 -12.67 12.95
CA GLY A 140 -0.27 -12.47 14.31
C GLY A 140 0.82 -13.46 14.72
N SER A 141 0.96 -14.61 14.03
CA SER A 141 1.99 -15.61 14.33
C SER A 141 3.23 -15.51 13.43
N ALA A 142 3.04 -15.03 12.21
CA ALA A 142 4.08 -14.89 11.21
C ALA A 142 3.69 -13.87 10.14
N VAL A 143 4.70 -13.33 9.46
CA VAL A 143 4.54 -12.45 8.32
C VAL A 143 4.99 -13.18 7.06
N TRP A 144 4.19 -13.12 6.03
CA TRP A 144 4.40 -13.77 4.76
C TRP A 144 4.38 -12.77 3.62
N ALA A 145 5.12 -13.08 2.56
CA ALA A 145 5.08 -12.33 1.31
C ALA A 145 4.87 -13.26 0.11
N ILE A 146 4.01 -12.85 -0.81
CA ILE A 146 3.83 -13.48 -2.12
C ILE A 146 4.30 -12.50 -3.18
N ASP A 147 5.25 -12.93 -4.01
CA ASP A 147 5.55 -12.30 -5.29
C ASP A 147 4.63 -12.91 -6.35
N GLY A 148 3.61 -12.15 -6.73
CA GLY A 148 2.63 -12.60 -7.71
C GLY A 148 3.13 -12.64 -9.15
N HIS A 149 4.41 -12.38 -9.40
CA HIS A 149 5.05 -12.59 -10.71
C HIS A 149 5.89 -13.87 -10.73
N GLY A 150 6.54 -14.16 -9.61
CA GLY A 150 7.38 -15.36 -9.44
C GLY A 150 6.67 -16.54 -8.76
N GLU A 151 5.40 -16.38 -8.37
CA GLU A 151 4.60 -17.39 -7.66
C GLU A 151 5.30 -17.90 -6.39
N THR A 152 6.12 -17.04 -5.78
CA THR A 152 6.91 -17.42 -4.62
C THR A 152 6.26 -16.96 -3.33
N LEU A 153 6.08 -17.91 -2.40
CA LEU A 153 5.70 -17.64 -1.02
C LEU A 153 6.94 -17.68 -0.15
N GLN A 154 7.15 -16.64 0.65
CA GLN A 154 8.20 -16.65 1.65
C GLN A 154 7.71 -16.15 3.01
N ARG A 155 8.18 -16.79 4.09
CA ARG A 155 8.04 -16.27 5.44
C ARG A 155 9.11 -15.22 5.69
N LEU A 156 8.70 -14.02 6.09
CA LEU A 156 9.63 -12.96 6.48
C LEU A 156 10.22 -13.26 7.86
N ARG A 157 11.50 -12.99 8.02
CA ARG A 157 12.24 -13.14 9.29
C ARG A 157 12.38 -11.79 9.96
N SER A 158 12.85 -11.78 11.20
CA SER A 158 13.24 -10.55 11.91
C SER A 158 14.18 -9.71 11.05
N GLY A 159 13.95 -8.39 11.05
CA GLY A 159 14.66 -7.43 10.22
C GLY A 159 13.75 -6.43 9.52
N VAL A 160 14.34 -5.57 8.71
CA VAL A 160 13.65 -4.57 7.91
C VAL A 160 13.50 -5.04 6.49
N HIS A 161 12.28 -5.18 6.02
CA HIS A 161 11.92 -5.53 4.65
C HIS A 161 11.22 -4.35 3.97
N VAL A 162 11.47 -4.15 2.69
CA VAL A 162 10.80 -3.09 1.93
C VAL A 162 10.36 -3.62 0.57
N VAL A 163 9.09 -3.41 0.25
CA VAL A 163 8.50 -3.75 -1.04
C VAL A 163 7.91 -2.52 -1.70
N SER A 164 8.07 -2.42 -3.02
CA SER A 164 7.42 -1.38 -3.82
C SER A 164 6.76 -2.03 -5.05
N ASN A 165 7.11 -1.60 -6.25
CA ASN A 165 6.55 -2.11 -7.50
C ASN A 165 7.48 -3.06 -8.24
N GLY A 166 8.52 -3.52 -7.59
CA GLY A 166 9.45 -4.58 -7.97
C GLY A 166 9.44 -5.70 -6.92
N PRO A 167 10.36 -6.66 -7.04
CA PRO A 167 10.52 -7.70 -6.04
C PRO A 167 10.76 -7.15 -4.63
N LEU A 168 10.40 -7.94 -3.61
CA LEU A 168 10.71 -7.63 -2.23
C LEU A 168 12.22 -7.39 -2.07
N ASP A 169 12.57 -6.36 -1.29
CA ASP A 169 13.96 -5.99 -0.98
C ASP A 169 14.87 -5.71 -2.19
N CYS A 170 14.25 -5.40 -3.35
CA CYS A 170 15.00 -5.06 -4.55
C CYS A 170 15.83 -3.77 -4.33
N ASN A 171 16.91 -3.63 -5.11
CA ASN A 171 17.85 -2.50 -4.99
C ASN A 171 17.36 -1.21 -5.69
N TRP A 172 16.06 -0.93 -5.68
CA TRP A 172 15.56 0.34 -6.20
C TRP A 172 15.87 1.50 -5.26
N PRO A 173 16.15 2.70 -5.78
CA PRO A 173 16.54 3.85 -4.97
C PRO A 173 15.58 4.14 -3.81
N LYS A 174 14.27 4.15 -4.05
CA LYS A 174 13.29 4.43 -2.99
C LYS A 174 13.19 3.31 -1.94
N VAL A 175 13.40 2.04 -2.33
CA VAL A 175 13.40 0.90 -1.40
C VAL A 175 14.59 1.02 -0.45
N ARG A 176 15.79 1.21 -1.00
CA ARG A 176 17.00 1.42 -0.22
C ARG A 176 16.92 2.65 0.68
N ARG A 177 16.44 3.77 0.12
CA ARG A 177 16.32 5.03 0.86
C ARG A 177 15.34 4.96 2.03
N LEU A 178 14.17 4.33 1.86
CA LEU A 178 13.23 4.17 2.97
C LEU A 178 13.81 3.30 4.07
N ARG A 179 14.47 2.19 3.72
CA ARG A 179 15.18 1.34 4.69
C ARG A 179 16.25 2.11 5.47
N GLU A 180 17.16 2.81 4.79
CA GLU A 180 18.23 3.59 5.39
C GLU A 180 17.69 4.66 6.34
N ARG A 181 16.64 5.38 5.94
CA ARG A 181 15.98 6.40 6.79
C ARG A 181 15.34 5.80 8.03
N PHE A 182 14.65 4.67 7.89
CA PHE A 182 14.05 3.97 9.02
C PHE A 182 15.11 3.50 10.00
N GLU A 183 16.14 2.79 9.54
CA GLU A 183 17.23 2.32 10.38
C GLU A 183 17.96 3.48 11.08
N GLN A 184 18.13 4.61 10.39
CA GLN A 184 18.73 5.80 10.99
C GLN A 184 17.83 6.39 12.09
N ALA A 185 16.51 6.49 11.85
CA ALA A 185 15.54 6.97 12.83
C ALA A 185 15.57 6.10 14.10
N ILE A 186 15.56 4.77 13.94
CA ILE A 186 15.62 3.84 15.08
C ILE A 186 16.94 3.99 15.85
N ARG A 187 18.08 4.08 15.17
CA ARG A 187 19.39 4.29 15.81
C ARG A 187 19.49 5.63 16.55
N SER A 188 18.83 6.67 16.06
CA SER A 188 18.80 8.01 16.69
C SER A 188 17.74 8.17 17.78
N GLY A 189 16.95 7.12 18.06
CA GLY A 189 15.91 7.12 19.09
C GLY A 189 14.59 7.78 18.65
N GLN A 190 14.40 8.09 17.36
CA GLN A 190 13.15 8.60 16.80
C GLN A 190 12.19 7.43 16.56
N ARG A 191 11.36 7.13 17.56
CA ARG A 191 10.47 5.95 17.57
C ARG A 191 9.00 6.33 17.75
N ASP A 192 8.73 7.62 17.92
CA ASP A 192 7.35 8.08 18.00
C ASP A 192 6.66 8.00 16.63
N ASP A 193 5.37 7.78 16.66
CA ASP A 193 4.54 7.56 15.49
C ASP A 193 4.56 8.71 14.47
N ALA A 194 4.63 9.95 14.94
CA ALA A 194 4.71 11.12 14.06
C ALA A 194 6.03 11.18 13.30
N SER A 195 7.16 10.90 13.99
CA SER A 195 8.49 10.81 13.39
C SER A 195 8.55 9.67 12.37
N LEU A 196 8.03 8.50 12.71
CA LEU A 196 7.99 7.34 11.81
C LEU A 196 7.14 7.61 10.56
N LEU A 197 5.93 8.16 10.74
CA LEU A 197 5.07 8.54 9.61
C LEU A 197 5.73 9.61 8.74
N GLY A 198 6.53 10.51 9.33
CA GLY A 198 7.31 11.52 8.62
C GLY A 198 8.36 10.96 7.66
N LEU A 199 8.82 9.71 7.84
CA LEU A 199 9.76 9.06 6.92
C LEU A 199 9.16 8.88 5.52
N LEU A 200 7.84 8.77 5.42
CA LEU A 200 7.11 8.60 4.18
C LEU A 200 6.95 9.89 3.37
N ALA A 201 7.23 11.05 3.94
CA ALA A 201 7.08 12.36 3.29
C ALA A 201 8.29 12.79 2.43
N ASP A 202 9.15 11.84 2.07
CA ASP A 202 10.40 12.13 1.34
C ASP A 202 10.16 12.21 -0.17
N GLU A 203 10.29 13.42 -0.71
CA GLU A 203 10.12 13.76 -2.13
C GLU A 203 11.46 13.73 -2.92
N THR A 204 12.54 13.25 -2.32
CA THR A 204 13.86 13.26 -2.95
C THR A 204 13.87 12.47 -4.25
N GLN A 205 14.27 13.15 -5.31
CA GLN A 205 14.50 12.54 -6.62
C GLN A 205 15.85 11.83 -6.64
N PRO A 206 15.91 10.53 -6.96
CA PRO A 206 17.19 9.83 -7.11
C PRO A 206 17.88 10.20 -8.43
N ASP A 207 19.15 9.82 -8.55
CA ASP A 207 19.90 9.93 -9.80
C ASP A 207 19.15 9.17 -10.91
N PRO A 208 18.88 9.81 -12.05
CA PRO A 208 18.22 9.16 -13.20
C PRO A 208 18.90 7.88 -13.69
N GLN A 209 20.22 7.77 -13.55
CA GLN A 209 20.97 6.58 -13.93
C GLN A 209 20.74 5.38 -13.00
N SER A 210 20.24 5.62 -11.78
CA SER A 210 19.93 4.58 -10.80
C SER A 210 18.51 4.04 -10.90
N LEU A 211 17.68 4.63 -11.78
CA LEU A 211 16.26 4.24 -11.92
C LEU A 211 16.14 2.85 -12.59
N PRO A 212 15.14 2.06 -12.17
CA PRO A 212 14.84 0.82 -12.88
C PRO A 212 14.29 1.10 -14.28
N ASP A 213 14.46 0.14 -15.17
CA ASP A 213 13.70 0.09 -16.42
C ASP A 213 12.64 -1.01 -16.32
N THR A 214 11.39 -0.59 -16.10
CA THR A 214 10.25 -1.50 -15.98
C THR A 214 9.34 -1.47 -17.22
N GLY A 215 9.82 -0.83 -18.32
CA GLY A 215 9.07 -0.71 -19.57
C GLY A 215 8.01 0.40 -19.59
N VAL A 216 7.92 1.24 -18.52
CA VAL A 216 6.97 2.38 -18.51
C VAL A 216 7.56 3.65 -19.12
N GLY A 217 8.85 3.62 -19.44
CA GLY A 217 9.62 4.70 -20.03
C GLY A 217 10.22 5.68 -19.01
N PRO A 218 11.34 6.34 -19.36
CA PRO A 218 12.20 7.08 -18.42
C PRO A 218 11.49 8.25 -17.73
N GLN A 219 10.56 8.92 -18.39
CA GLN A 219 9.80 10.02 -17.80
C GLN A 219 8.91 9.52 -16.64
N ARG A 220 8.24 8.38 -16.82
CA ARG A 220 7.42 7.78 -15.79
C ARG A 220 8.26 7.20 -14.65
N GLU A 221 9.37 6.53 -14.97
CA GLU A 221 10.29 6.04 -13.93
C GLU A 221 10.72 7.18 -13.00
N ARG A 222 11.08 8.33 -13.56
CA ARG A 222 11.44 9.52 -12.78
C ARG A 222 10.28 10.02 -11.93
N THR A 223 9.06 10.13 -12.49
CA THR A 223 7.88 10.59 -11.73
C THR A 223 7.54 9.68 -10.56
N LEU A 224 7.77 8.37 -10.70
CA LEU A 224 7.41 7.34 -9.73
C LEU A 224 8.56 6.98 -8.77
N ALA A 225 9.68 7.69 -8.86
CA ALA A 225 10.92 7.37 -8.13
C ALA A 225 10.93 7.76 -6.65
N PRO A 226 10.33 8.90 -6.21
CA PRO A 226 10.31 9.28 -4.80
C PRO A 226 9.52 8.33 -3.91
N ILE A 227 9.75 8.40 -2.59
CA ILE A 227 8.92 7.76 -1.57
C ILE A 227 7.55 8.46 -1.53
N PHE A 228 7.53 9.79 -1.48
CA PHE A 228 6.32 10.60 -1.60
C PHE A 228 6.23 11.21 -2.99
N ILE A 229 5.15 10.92 -3.69
CA ILE A 229 4.92 11.42 -5.04
C ILE A 229 3.96 12.61 -4.98
N ARG A 230 4.46 13.79 -5.37
CA ARG A 230 3.65 14.99 -5.51
C ARG A 230 3.33 15.24 -6.97
N GLY A 231 2.06 15.24 -7.33
CA GLY A 231 1.62 15.54 -8.70
C GLY A 231 0.16 15.94 -8.76
N GLU A 232 -0.22 16.65 -9.82
CA GLU A 232 -1.57 17.21 -10.00
C GLU A 232 -2.65 16.14 -10.19
N HIS A 233 -2.36 15.11 -10.96
CA HIS A 233 -3.34 14.07 -11.32
C HIS A 233 -3.10 12.74 -10.62
N TYR A 234 -1.86 12.50 -10.23
CA TYR A 234 -1.38 11.26 -9.63
C TYR A 234 -0.34 11.57 -8.56
N GLY A 235 -0.45 10.92 -7.40
CA GLY A 235 0.49 11.10 -6.31
C GLY A 235 0.13 10.26 -5.10
N THR A 236 0.87 10.48 -4.01
CA THR A 236 0.60 9.84 -2.73
C THR A 236 -0.75 10.31 -2.19
N ARG A 237 -1.64 9.35 -1.93
CA ARG A 237 -3.00 9.55 -1.45
C ARG A 237 -3.17 9.24 0.03
N ALA A 238 -2.36 8.32 0.55
CA ALA A 238 -2.34 7.98 1.95
C ALA A 238 -0.93 7.57 2.38
N SER A 239 -0.55 7.96 3.60
CA SER A 239 0.61 7.45 4.34
C SER A 239 0.09 6.76 5.59
N THR A 240 0.41 5.49 5.77
CA THR A 240 -0.14 4.64 6.82
C THR A 240 0.98 4.08 7.68
N LEU A 241 0.79 4.11 8.99
CA LEU A 241 1.59 3.42 10.01
C LEU A 241 0.69 2.44 10.75
N VAL A 242 1.11 1.19 10.85
CA VAL A 242 0.50 0.19 11.74
C VAL A 242 1.57 -0.34 12.66
N MET A 243 1.27 -0.43 13.95
CA MET A 243 2.18 -0.98 14.95
C MET A 243 1.44 -1.97 15.84
N HIS A 244 2.01 -3.14 16.00
CA HIS A 244 1.52 -4.17 16.92
C HIS A 244 2.39 -4.15 18.18
N HIS A 245 1.80 -3.94 19.32
CA HIS A 245 2.46 -3.99 20.60
C HIS A 245 2.46 -5.42 21.16
N GLU A 246 3.43 -5.77 21.98
CA GLU A 246 3.55 -7.11 22.60
C GLU A 246 2.38 -7.49 23.51
N ASP A 247 1.66 -6.49 24.09
CA ASP A 247 0.45 -6.72 24.88
C ASP A 247 -0.79 -7.03 24.03
N GLY A 248 -0.66 -7.07 22.71
CA GLY A 248 -1.72 -7.32 21.74
C GLY A 248 -2.50 -6.08 21.32
N SER A 249 -2.14 -4.88 21.82
CA SER A 249 -2.72 -3.64 21.30
C SER A 249 -2.18 -3.31 19.90
N VAL A 250 -2.99 -2.59 19.13
CA VAL A 250 -2.63 -2.16 17.77
C VAL A 250 -2.89 -0.67 17.61
N LEU A 251 -1.90 0.04 17.09
CA LEU A 251 -2.04 1.41 16.61
C LEU A 251 -2.14 1.40 15.09
N PHE A 252 -3.14 2.09 14.54
CA PHE A 252 -3.29 2.34 13.12
C PHE A 252 -3.44 3.84 12.88
N ARG A 253 -2.51 4.44 12.18
CA ARG A 253 -2.54 5.87 11.86
C ARG A 253 -2.43 6.06 10.35
N GLU A 254 -3.31 6.88 9.80
CA GLU A 254 -3.29 7.21 8.37
C GLU A 254 -3.44 8.71 8.15
N ARG A 255 -2.56 9.24 7.31
CA ARG A 255 -2.64 10.60 6.79
C ARG A 255 -3.06 10.55 5.33
N SER A 256 -4.21 11.14 5.01
CA SER A 256 -4.78 11.22 3.66
C SER A 256 -4.43 12.55 2.99
N PHE A 257 -4.16 12.53 1.69
CA PHE A 257 -3.75 13.71 0.92
C PHE A 257 -4.73 13.99 -0.22
N SER A 258 -5.04 15.29 -0.40
CA SER A 258 -5.77 15.81 -1.56
C SER A 258 -4.84 16.05 -2.76
N ALA A 259 -5.41 16.38 -3.92
CA ALA A 259 -4.66 16.65 -5.16
C ALA A 259 -3.57 17.73 -5.01
N ALA A 260 -3.78 18.73 -4.18
CA ALA A 260 -2.80 19.78 -3.93
C ALA A 260 -1.70 19.37 -2.94
N ALA A 261 -1.85 18.24 -2.26
CA ALA A 261 -1.04 17.79 -1.11
C ALA A 261 -0.76 18.89 -0.06
N SER A 262 -1.51 20.02 -0.15
CA SER A 262 -1.42 21.15 0.76
C SER A 262 -2.23 20.94 2.02
N ASN A 263 -3.25 20.08 1.96
CA ASN A 263 -4.08 19.70 3.09
C ASN A 263 -4.01 18.18 3.27
N SER A 264 -3.76 17.76 4.48
CA SER A 264 -3.85 16.35 4.89
C SER A 264 -4.84 16.22 6.03
N ASP A 265 -5.72 15.24 5.92
CA ASP A 265 -6.54 14.79 7.04
C ASP A 265 -5.82 13.60 7.68
N GLU A 266 -5.72 13.58 9.00
CA GLU A 266 -5.09 12.50 9.74
C GLU A 266 -6.13 11.85 10.65
N VAL A 267 -6.13 10.52 10.66
CA VAL A 267 -6.91 9.69 11.58
C VAL A 267 -5.98 8.75 12.31
N ALA A 268 -6.20 8.58 13.60
CA ALA A 268 -5.52 7.60 14.43
C ALA A 268 -6.55 6.71 15.11
N TRP A 269 -6.35 5.41 14.98
CA TRP A 269 -7.19 4.38 15.56
C TRP A 269 -6.34 3.48 16.46
N ARG A 270 -6.86 3.15 17.62
CA ARG A 270 -6.22 2.22 18.54
C ARG A 270 -7.18 1.10 18.93
N CYS A 271 -6.65 -0.12 18.95
CA CYS A 271 -7.27 -1.25 19.60
C CYS A 271 -6.41 -1.63 20.82
N LEU A 272 -6.96 -1.54 22.02
CA LEU A 272 -6.20 -1.69 23.28
C LEU A 272 -5.97 -3.14 23.70
N ALA A 273 -6.61 -4.10 23.05
CA ALA A 273 -6.45 -5.52 23.33
C ALA A 273 -6.85 -6.34 22.11
N ILE A 274 -6.33 -7.55 22.01
CA ILE A 274 -6.75 -8.52 20.98
C ILE A 274 -8.28 -8.68 21.07
N HIS A 275 -8.95 -8.58 19.92
CA HIS A 275 -10.41 -8.61 19.80
C HIS A 275 -11.16 -7.44 20.49
N GLY A 276 -10.44 -6.39 20.88
CA GLY A 276 -11.04 -5.15 21.36
C GLY A 276 -11.69 -4.32 20.24
N GLU A 277 -12.44 -3.29 20.61
CA GLU A 277 -13.02 -2.35 19.64
C GLU A 277 -11.98 -1.33 19.17
N TRP A 278 -12.09 -0.89 17.92
CA TRP A 278 -11.33 0.23 17.40
C TRP A 278 -11.83 1.55 17.97
N GLN A 279 -10.94 2.30 18.58
CA GLN A 279 -11.20 3.60 19.17
C GLN A 279 -10.48 4.68 18.36
N LEU A 280 -11.19 5.76 18.01
CA LEU A 280 -10.60 6.93 17.38
C LEU A 280 -9.87 7.76 18.46
N GLU A 281 -8.61 8.12 18.23
CA GLU A 281 -7.81 9.00 19.08
C GLU A 281 -8.02 10.49 18.80
#